data_eec500a7ca8d9df28661393b49bb8337
#
_entry.id   eec500a7ca8d9df28661393b49bb8337
#
_cell.length_a   1.000
_cell.length_b   1.000
_cell.length_c   1.000
_cell.angle_alpha   90.00
_cell.angle_beta   90.00
_cell.angle_gamma   90.00
#
_symmetry.space_group_name_H-M   'P 1'
#
loop_
_entity.id
_entity.type
_entity.pdbx_description
1 polymer ?
#
loop_
_entity_poly.entity_id
_entity_poly.type
_entity_poly.pdbx_seq_one_letter_code
_entity_poly.pdbx_strand_id
1 'polypeptide(L)'
;MVAANDAFIQDLMDRGVAANRHGGRSNGYNFAMLAAGYACKDSSFYKNPLLIVLLDKTTEKLIKTQRPDGTINAGNLESPPDTAFIMEPVCAGVFILSQLEDDALAPLMVKIKSFVLKVGAALVVGGVHTPNHRWVLCHALTRINQLYPDPSYVSRIDEWLSEGIFIDEDGHYPERSMNYSVVENNAFIAMGRLLNRPELFEAPRKSLSMTYYYMEPNGDLVTTDSRRQDQYSHRSIVGQYLHYRFLAIYDRDGTFASIVSLIEGFPGFDKVIVEEALFYFMENEKLLQDLPEPTALPATFEKVFKTSSLVRIRRTNTTITIFGGVDWPLIIASGRSVSPNFFSYRKGKAVLKHIRMSAGFFNMGYFRSEGLRQEGNTFILYQKLEAPYYQPLPEHLGNKQGDYDLTPSVDGRFWSKMAFDQRPVSNVKTMESKVSILEKNGMVKLIFEVNGLEGVEVTIELCFEEAGKLSGITPSSIGEDNYFLHTGNGTFECGGDTIHFGPGTKEHEQIGRLDGEQYSVHFGTLRTKGKHVYITGITPFGYTLTLE
;
A
#
# COMPACT_ATOMS: atom_id res chain seq x y z
N MET A 1 18.80 -16.54 11.61
CA MET A 1 18.07 -17.13 10.46
C MET A 1 18.10 -18.66 10.48
N VAL A 2 19.25 -19.35 10.56
CA VAL A 2 19.30 -20.83 10.53
C VAL A 2 18.45 -21.44 11.64
N ALA A 3 18.68 -21.06 12.90
CA ALA A 3 17.89 -21.58 14.04
C ALA A 3 16.38 -21.28 13.92
N ALA A 4 16.01 -20.13 13.36
CA ALA A 4 14.61 -19.78 13.15
C ALA A 4 13.96 -20.61 12.02
N ASN A 5 14.71 -20.88 10.94
CA ASN A 5 14.27 -21.79 9.89
C ASN A 5 14.13 -23.23 10.40
N ASP A 6 15.05 -23.68 11.26
CA ASP A 6 14.98 -25.00 11.91
C ASP A 6 13.74 -25.11 12.81
N ALA A 7 13.44 -24.08 13.59
CA ALA A 7 12.22 -24.02 14.39
C ALA A 7 10.95 -24.08 13.54
N PHE A 8 10.93 -23.39 12.38
CA PHE A 8 9.83 -23.48 11.42
C PHE A 8 9.69 -24.90 10.85
N ILE A 9 10.78 -25.55 10.49
CA ILE A 9 10.78 -26.93 10.00
C ILE A 9 10.24 -27.88 11.06
N GLN A 10 10.66 -27.74 12.32
CA GLN A 10 10.15 -28.54 13.42
C GLN A 10 8.63 -28.35 13.60
N ASP A 11 8.14 -27.11 13.53
CA ASP A 11 6.71 -26.81 13.60
C ASP A 11 5.92 -27.45 12.43
N LEU A 12 6.49 -27.45 11.21
CA LEU A 12 5.92 -28.17 10.07
C LEU A 12 5.86 -29.69 10.28
N MET A 13 6.87 -30.26 10.92
CA MET A 13 6.92 -31.70 11.22
C MET A 13 5.86 -32.07 12.25
N ASP A 14 5.68 -31.25 13.28
CA ASP A 14 4.76 -31.52 14.40
C ASP A 14 3.29 -31.34 14.01
N ARG A 15 2.97 -30.31 13.21
CA ARG A 15 1.60 -29.96 12.80
C ARG A 15 1.19 -30.46 11.41
N GLY A 16 2.13 -31.04 10.68
CA GLY A 16 1.96 -31.33 9.26
C GLY A 16 2.02 -30.07 8.38
N VAL A 17 2.06 -30.26 7.05
CA VAL A 17 2.23 -29.20 6.02
C VAL A 17 1.03 -28.22 5.97
N ALA A 18 0.33 -28.01 7.07
CA ALA A 18 -0.86 -27.17 7.17
C ALA A 18 -0.61 -25.77 7.73
N ALA A 19 0.64 -25.39 8.02
CA ALA A 19 0.94 -24.01 8.48
C ALA A 19 0.70 -23.00 7.33
N ASN A 20 -0.43 -22.34 7.39
CA ASN A 20 -0.93 -21.44 6.33
C ASN A 20 -0.51 -19.99 6.60
N ARG A 21 0.80 -19.71 6.73
CA ARG A 21 1.31 -18.35 7.01
C ARG A 21 1.08 -17.37 5.83
N HIS A 22 1.08 -17.87 4.59
CA HIS A 22 1.00 -17.07 3.35
C HIS A 22 -0.27 -17.35 2.52
N GLY A 23 -1.34 -17.84 3.13
CA GLY A 23 -2.58 -18.19 2.43
C GLY A 23 -2.34 -19.21 1.32
N GLY A 24 -2.91 -19.01 0.14
CA GLY A 24 -2.74 -19.90 -1.02
C GLY A 24 -1.32 -20.04 -1.54
N ARG A 25 -0.38 -19.18 -1.10
CA ARG A 25 1.04 -19.18 -1.51
C ARG A 25 1.96 -19.98 -0.57
N SER A 26 1.43 -20.48 0.55
CA SER A 26 2.21 -21.14 1.61
C SER A 26 3.04 -22.33 1.12
N ASN A 27 2.55 -23.10 0.15
CA ASN A 27 3.30 -24.27 -0.34
C ASN A 27 4.62 -23.88 -1.02
N GLY A 28 4.68 -22.74 -1.71
CA GLY A 28 5.92 -22.25 -2.31
C GLY A 28 6.94 -21.84 -1.26
N TYR A 29 6.52 -21.09 -0.25
CA TYR A 29 7.39 -20.69 0.88
C TYR A 29 7.85 -21.89 1.70
N ASN A 30 6.94 -22.83 2.01
CA ASN A 30 7.29 -24.08 2.72
C ASN A 30 8.36 -24.86 1.96
N PHE A 31 8.21 -24.97 0.62
CA PHE A 31 9.21 -25.62 -0.22
C PHE A 31 10.59 -24.96 -0.11
N ALA A 32 10.65 -23.63 -0.20
CA ALA A 32 11.91 -22.88 -0.11
C ALA A 32 12.58 -23.03 1.27
N MET A 33 11.80 -22.93 2.35
CA MET A 33 12.32 -23.06 3.72
C MET A 33 12.81 -24.48 4.03
N LEU A 34 12.10 -25.52 3.55
CA LEU A 34 12.55 -26.92 3.64
C LEU A 34 13.83 -27.13 2.83
N ALA A 35 13.90 -26.58 1.61
CA ALA A 35 15.10 -26.65 0.77
C ALA A 35 16.30 -25.97 1.43
N ALA A 36 16.10 -24.79 2.04
CA ALA A 36 17.15 -24.08 2.78
C ALA A 36 17.65 -24.90 3.97
N GLY A 37 16.76 -25.48 4.79
CA GLY A 37 17.17 -26.34 5.91
C GLY A 37 17.90 -27.60 5.47
N TYR A 38 17.49 -28.21 4.36
CA TYR A 38 18.16 -29.39 3.79
C TYR A 38 19.58 -29.07 3.30
N ALA A 39 19.76 -27.89 2.68
CA ALA A 39 21.01 -27.53 2.03
C ALA A 39 21.99 -26.75 2.95
N CYS A 40 21.51 -26.11 4.01
CA CYS A 40 22.33 -25.31 4.91
C CYS A 40 23.15 -26.21 5.84
N LYS A 41 24.47 -26.12 5.75
CA LYS A 41 25.40 -26.96 6.58
C LYS A 41 25.25 -26.70 8.07
N ASP A 42 24.85 -25.51 8.47
CA ASP A 42 24.67 -25.10 9.87
C ASP A 42 23.27 -25.45 10.41
N SER A 43 22.36 -25.96 9.57
CA SER A 43 21.03 -26.41 9.98
C SER A 43 21.11 -27.78 10.68
N SER A 44 20.33 -27.97 11.74
CA SER A 44 20.13 -29.26 12.39
C SER A 44 19.47 -30.30 11.47
N PHE A 45 18.91 -29.85 10.37
CA PHE A 45 18.25 -30.64 9.33
C PHE A 45 19.11 -30.83 8.06
N TYR A 46 20.41 -30.47 8.11
CA TYR A 46 21.29 -30.65 6.96
C TYR A 46 21.27 -32.08 6.44
N LYS A 47 20.91 -32.25 5.15
CA LYS A 47 20.79 -33.57 4.49
C LYS A 47 19.93 -34.60 5.24
N ASN A 48 18.94 -34.13 6.02
CA ASN A 48 18.04 -35.01 6.74
C ASN A 48 17.02 -35.64 5.76
N PRO A 49 16.97 -37.00 5.65
CA PRO A 49 16.06 -37.68 4.70
C PRO A 49 14.57 -37.38 4.93
N LEU A 50 14.17 -37.01 6.16
CA LEU A 50 12.79 -36.62 6.44
C LEU A 50 12.39 -35.36 5.67
N LEU A 51 13.34 -34.43 5.42
CA LEU A 51 13.03 -33.25 4.63
C LEU A 51 12.76 -33.56 3.17
N ILE A 52 13.38 -34.60 2.60
CA ILE A 52 13.06 -35.06 1.24
C ILE A 52 11.59 -35.50 1.18
N VAL A 53 11.11 -36.22 2.19
CA VAL A 53 9.70 -36.65 2.27
C VAL A 53 8.75 -35.44 2.37
N LEU A 54 9.11 -34.40 3.14
CA LEU A 54 8.30 -33.19 3.28
C LEU A 54 8.33 -32.34 2.01
N LEU A 55 9.48 -32.22 1.37
CA LEU A 55 9.65 -31.55 0.06
C LEU A 55 8.80 -32.26 -1.02
N ASP A 56 8.83 -33.58 -1.04
CA ASP A 56 8.03 -34.37 -2.00
C ASP A 56 6.53 -34.17 -1.76
N LYS A 57 6.05 -34.25 -0.51
CA LYS A 57 4.66 -33.95 -0.16
C LYS A 57 4.25 -32.51 -0.52
N THR A 58 5.15 -31.55 -0.33
CA THR A 58 4.87 -30.15 -0.70
C THR A 58 4.79 -29.99 -2.22
N THR A 59 5.67 -30.66 -2.95
CA THR A 59 5.66 -30.72 -4.42
C THR A 59 4.38 -31.36 -4.95
N GLU A 60 3.93 -32.48 -4.35
CA GLU A 60 2.67 -33.11 -4.72
C GLU A 60 1.46 -32.18 -4.52
N LYS A 61 1.47 -31.37 -3.43
CA LYS A 61 0.43 -30.35 -3.22
C LYS A 61 0.46 -29.28 -4.31
N LEU A 62 1.64 -28.78 -4.69
CA LEU A 62 1.78 -27.82 -5.79
C LEU A 62 1.25 -28.42 -7.11
N ILE A 63 1.64 -29.65 -7.45
CA ILE A 63 1.18 -30.34 -8.66
C ILE A 63 -0.34 -30.55 -8.63
N LYS A 64 -0.90 -30.93 -7.48
CA LYS A 64 -2.36 -31.14 -7.33
C LYS A 64 -3.17 -29.86 -7.54
N THR A 65 -2.60 -28.69 -7.22
CA THR A 65 -3.27 -27.40 -7.46
C THR A 65 -3.08 -26.88 -8.88
N GLN A 66 -2.16 -27.48 -9.66
CA GLN A 66 -1.87 -27.05 -11.02
C GLN A 66 -3.00 -27.47 -11.97
N ARG A 67 -3.45 -26.52 -12.77
CA ARG A 67 -4.50 -26.70 -13.77
C ARG A 67 -3.91 -27.26 -15.07
N PRO A 68 -4.74 -27.77 -16.00
CA PRO A 68 -4.27 -28.29 -17.29
C PRO A 68 -3.48 -27.28 -18.13
N ASP A 69 -3.81 -25.99 -18.02
CA ASP A 69 -3.10 -24.88 -18.68
C ASP A 69 -1.76 -24.51 -18.03
N GLY A 70 -1.41 -25.12 -16.90
CA GLY A 70 -0.19 -24.87 -16.14
C GLY A 70 -0.34 -23.86 -15.01
N THR A 71 -1.44 -23.11 -14.93
CA THR A 71 -1.71 -22.16 -13.85
C THR A 71 -2.13 -22.86 -12.56
N ILE A 72 -2.25 -22.09 -11.47
CA ILE A 72 -2.82 -22.54 -10.20
C ILE A 72 -3.90 -21.59 -9.71
N ASN A 73 -4.80 -22.07 -8.85
CA ASN A 73 -5.78 -21.25 -8.15
C ASN A 73 -5.21 -20.81 -6.80
N ALA A 74 -4.60 -19.62 -6.75
CA ALA A 74 -3.93 -19.09 -5.54
C ALA A 74 -4.40 -17.68 -5.12
N GLY A 75 -5.50 -17.23 -5.66
CA GLY A 75 -6.16 -15.94 -5.45
C GLY A 75 -7.33 -15.86 -6.39
N ASN A 76 -7.06 -15.65 -7.68
CA ASN A 76 -8.04 -15.81 -8.74
C ASN A 76 -7.92 -17.18 -9.41
N LEU A 77 -8.97 -17.58 -10.12
CA LEU A 77 -9.04 -18.87 -10.81
C LEU A 77 -8.21 -18.82 -12.11
N GLU A 78 -7.40 -19.85 -12.34
CA GLU A 78 -6.59 -20.01 -13.56
C GLU A 78 -5.81 -18.73 -13.89
N SER A 79 -5.21 -18.14 -12.85
CA SER A 79 -4.60 -16.82 -12.92
C SER A 79 -3.09 -16.92 -13.16
N PRO A 80 -2.57 -16.46 -14.31
CA PRO A 80 -1.14 -16.37 -14.53
C PRO A 80 -0.41 -15.50 -13.49
N PRO A 81 -0.89 -14.28 -13.11
CA PRO A 81 -0.23 -13.47 -12.10
C PRO A 81 -0.18 -14.14 -10.72
N ASP A 82 -1.29 -14.73 -10.24
CA ASP A 82 -1.30 -15.38 -8.93
C ASP A 82 -0.39 -16.62 -8.91
N THR A 83 -0.28 -17.32 -10.05
CA THR A 83 0.68 -18.40 -10.27
C THR A 83 2.11 -17.89 -10.21
N ALA A 84 2.39 -16.76 -10.85
CA ALA A 84 3.72 -16.16 -10.89
C ALA A 84 4.25 -15.79 -9.48
N PHE A 85 3.39 -15.32 -8.58
CA PHE A 85 3.78 -15.00 -7.20
C PHE A 85 4.37 -16.18 -6.41
N ILE A 86 4.05 -17.43 -6.76
CA ILE A 86 4.58 -18.61 -6.07
C ILE A 86 5.97 -18.99 -6.61
N MET A 87 6.28 -18.58 -7.82
CA MET A 87 7.48 -19.06 -8.50
C MET A 87 8.77 -18.54 -7.90
N GLU A 88 8.75 -17.37 -7.26
CA GLU A 88 9.95 -16.86 -6.58
C GLU A 88 10.47 -17.84 -5.53
N PRO A 89 9.73 -18.18 -4.45
CA PRO A 89 10.24 -19.10 -3.44
C PRO A 89 10.46 -20.51 -3.99
N VAL A 90 9.59 -21.01 -4.89
CA VAL A 90 9.77 -22.34 -5.49
C VAL A 90 11.09 -22.41 -6.27
N CYS A 91 11.35 -21.47 -7.16
CA CYS A 91 12.56 -21.45 -7.95
C CYS A 91 13.82 -21.22 -7.10
N ALA A 92 13.75 -20.39 -6.05
CA ALA A 92 14.85 -20.23 -5.10
C ALA A 92 15.18 -21.56 -4.40
N GLY A 93 14.16 -22.27 -3.91
CA GLY A 93 14.35 -23.59 -3.30
C GLY A 93 14.93 -24.62 -4.28
N VAL A 94 14.42 -24.66 -5.52
CA VAL A 94 14.97 -25.55 -6.57
C VAL A 94 16.41 -25.21 -6.88
N PHE A 95 16.75 -23.91 -7.00
CA PHE A 95 18.12 -23.45 -7.22
C PHE A 95 19.06 -23.93 -6.10
N ILE A 96 18.66 -23.72 -4.84
CA ILE A 96 19.45 -24.14 -3.66
C ILE A 96 19.72 -25.66 -3.68
N LEU A 97 18.68 -26.47 -3.93
CA LEU A 97 18.82 -27.92 -3.99
C LEU A 97 19.68 -28.38 -5.18
N SER A 98 19.61 -27.68 -6.32
CA SER A 98 20.41 -28.01 -7.51
C SER A 98 21.92 -27.78 -7.34
N GLN A 99 22.34 -27.03 -6.31
CA GLN A 99 23.76 -26.84 -5.99
C GLN A 99 24.36 -28.01 -5.17
N LEU A 100 23.52 -28.98 -4.78
CA LEU A 100 23.95 -30.15 -4.02
C LEU A 100 24.21 -31.33 -4.95
N GLU A 101 25.33 -32.00 -4.74
CA GLU A 101 25.58 -33.33 -5.31
C GLU A 101 24.95 -34.38 -4.38
N ASP A 102 23.65 -34.70 -4.62
CA ASP A 102 22.92 -35.62 -3.78
C ASP A 102 21.86 -36.38 -4.61
N ASP A 103 22.18 -37.66 -4.91
CA ASP A 103 21.34 -38.53 -5.73
C ASP A 103 19.94 -38.77 -5.10
N ALA A 104 19.81 -38.65 -3.78
CA ALA A 104 18.53 -38.80 -3.10
C ALA A 104 17.49 -37.74 -3.51
N LEU A 105 17.93 -36.59 -4.03
CA LEU A 105 17.06 -35.53 -4.54
C LEU A 105 16.56 -35.79 -5.96
N ALA A 106 17.16 -36.70 -6.73
CA ALA A 106 16.87 -36.87 -8.16
C ALA A 106 15.38 -37.10 -8.47
N PRO A 107 14.64 -37.96 -7.75
CA PRO A 107 13.20 -38.14 -8.00
C PRO A 107 12.36 -36.87 -7.73
N LEU A 108 12.69 -36.13 -6.65
CA LEU A 108 12.05 -34.88 -6.31
C LEU A 108 12.29 -33.81 -7.38
N MET A 109 13.56 -33.69 -7.82
CA MET A 109 13.96 -32.69 -8.83
C MET A 109 13.27 -32.94 -10.18
N VAL A 110 13.00 -34.18 -10.57
CA VAL A 110 12.21 -34.50 -11.77
C VAL A 110 10.76 -34.05 -11.63
N LYS A 111 10.12 -34.31 -10.47
CA LYS A 111 8.73 -33.91 -10.21
C LYS A 111 8.57 -32.39 -10.24
N ILE A 112 9.40 -31.65 -9.47
CA ILE A 112 9.29 -30.20 -9.36
C ILE A 112 9.66 -29.50 -10.68
N LYS A 113 10.61 -30.03 -11.44
CA LYS A 113 10.93 -29.54 -12.81
C LYS A 113 9.69 -29.60 -13.70
N SER A 114 8.94 -30.71 -13.71
CA SER A 114 7.72 -30.83 -14.50
C SER A 114 6.69 -29.75 -14.14
N PHE A 115 6.50 -29.47 -12.85
CA PHE A 115 5.64 -28.41 -12.36
C PHE A 115 6.10 -27.04 -12.86
N VAL A 116 7.38 -26.71 -12.66
CA VAL A 116 7.98 -25.41 -13.02
C VAL A 116 7.87 -25.15 -14.53
N LEU A 117 8.19 -26.14 -15.37
CA LEU A 117 8.11 -26.00 -16.84
C LEU A 117 6.68 -25.77 -17.35
N LYS A 118 5.68 -26.42 -16.75
CA LYS A 118 4.26 -26.18 -17.08
C LYS A 118 3.84 -24.76 -16.70
N VAL A 119 4.29 -24.27 -15.53
CA VAL A 119 4.07 -22.86 -15.15
C VAL A 119 4.75 -21.94 -16.16
N GLY A 120 6.01 -22.19 -16.53
CA GLY A 120 6.72 -21.39 -17.53
C GLY A 120 5.95 -21.27 -18.86
N ALA A 121 5.44 -22.39 -19.38
CA ALA A 121 4.64 -22.40 -20.60
C ALA A 121 3.35 -21.56 -20.44
N ALA A 122 2.65 -21.67 -19.29
CA ALA A 122 1.47 -20.87 -18.99
C ALA A 122 1.77 -19.37 -18.93
N LEU A 123 2.90 -18.97 -18.33
CA LEU A 123 3.28 -17.57 -18.17
C LEU A 123 3.76 -16.93 -19.47
N VAL A 124 4.34 -17.70 -20.40
CA VAL A 124 4.72 -17.21 -21.74
C VAL A 124 3.51 -16.71 -22.52
N VAL A 125 2.36 -17.35 -22.40
CA VAL A 125 1.12 -16.98 -23.10
C VAL A 125 0.13 -16.22 -22.22
N GLY A 126 0.37 -16.20 -20.91
CA GLY A 126 -0.51 -15.58 -19.92
C GLY A 126 -0.52 -14.06 -19.98
N GLY A 127 -1.67 -13.48 -19.62
CA GLY A 127 -1.88 -12.02 -19.55
C GLY A 127 -2.02 -11.50 -18.13
N VAL A 128 -2.24 -10.19 -18.00
CA VAL A 128 -2.30 -9.45 -16.75
C VAL A 128 -3.52 -8.54 -16.72
N HIS A 129 -3.90 -8.06 -15.52
CA HIS A 129 -5.01 -7.10 -15.36
C HIS A 129 -4.69 -5.95 -14.40
N THR A 130 -3.48 -5.88 -13.84
CA THR A 130 -2.98 -4.75 -13.05
C THR A 130 -1.51 -4.45 -13.38
N PRO A 131 -1.03 -3.22 -13.18
CA PRO A 131 0.32 -2.80 -13.56
C PRO A 131 1.44 -3.67 -12.98
N ASN A 132 1.37 -4.00 -11.68
CA ASN A 132 2.40 -4.80 -11.00
C ASN A 132 2.49 -6.24 -11.55
N HIS A 133 1.40 -6.80 -12.08
CA HIS A 133 1.35 -8.17 -12.58
C HIS A 133 2.30 -8.42 -13.76
N ARG A 134 2.58 -7.42 -14.60
CA ARG A 134 3.60 -7.52 -15.66
C ARG A 134 4.95 -7.93 -15.08
N TRP A 135 5.34 -7.26 -14.00
CA TRP A 135 6.63 -7.45 -13.37
C TRP A 135 6.72 -8.75 -12.58
N VAL A 136 5.62 -9.18 -11.96
CA VAL A 136 5.52 -10.50 -11.31
C VAL A 136 5.69 -11.62 -12.33
N LEU A 137 5.04 -11.54 -13.50
CA LEU A 137 5.25 -12.51 -14.59
C LEU A 137 6.70 -12.53 -15.05
N CYS A 138 7.28 -11.37 -15.34
CA CYS A 138 8.67 -11.25 -15.76
C CYS A 138 9.63 -11.81 -14.72
N HIS A 139 9.39 -11.55 -13.44
CA HIS A 139 10.18 -12.12 -12.34
C HIS A 139 10.13 -13.65 -12.35
N ALA A 140 8.93 -14.22 -12.42
CA ALA A 140 8.75 -15.67 -12.45
C ALA A 140 9.44 -16.31 -13.66
N LEU A 141 9.26 -15.75 -14.86
CA LEU A 141 9.93 -16.22 -16.08
C LEU A 141 11.47 -16.11 -15.96
N THR A 142 11.97 -15.03 -15.35
CA THR A 142 13.41 -14.86 -15.09
C THR A 142 13.96 -15.97 -14.18
N ARG A 143 13.25 -16.30 -13.10
CA ARG A 143 13.62 -17.37 -12.16
C ARG A 143 13.55 -18.75 -12.82
N ILE A 144 12.53 -19.00 -13.63
CA ILE A 144 12.40 -20.26 -14.39
C ILE A 144 13.54 -20.37 -15.40
N ASN A 145 13.86 -19.27 -16.11
CA ASN A 145 14.96 -19.23 -17.09
C ASN A 145 16.33 -19.48 -16.45
N GLN A 146 16.57 -19.04 -15.19
CA GLN A 146 17.78 -19.34 -14.44
C GLN A 146 17.98 -20.86 -14.26
N LEU A 147 16.89 -21.59 -14.02
CA LEU A 147 16.91 -23.04 -13.77
C LEU A 147 16.88 -23.87 -15.05
N TYR A 148 16.05 -23.45 -15.98
CA TYR A 148 15.75 -24.18 -17.22
C TYR A 148 15.66 -23.18 -18.39
N PRO A 149 16.81 -22.79 -18.95
CA PRO A 149 16.87 -21.76 -19.99
C PRO A 149 16.00 -22.09 -21.21
N ASP A 150 15.14 -21.12 -21.61
CA ASP A 150 14.33 -21.18 -22.81
C ASP A 150 14.21 -19.77 -23.40
N PRO A 151 14.55 -19.56 -24.70
CA PRO A 151 14.47 -18.26 -25.34
C PRO A 151 13.09 -17.61 -25.29
N SER A 152 12.02 -18.39 -25.22
CA SER A 152 10.65 -17.88 -25.14
C SER A 152 10.39 -17.09 -23.85
N TYR A 153 11.05 -17.45 -22.74
CA TYR A 153 10.93 -16.72 -21.48
C TYR A 153 11.50 -15.31 -21.60
N VAL A 154 12.73 -15.20 -22.14
CA VAL A 154 13.38 -13.90 -22.34
C VAL A 154 12.62 -13.06 -23.36
N SER A 155 12.17 -13.68 -24.45
CA SER A 155 11.36 -12.98 -25.46
C SER A 155 10.07 -12.38 -24.84
N ARG A 156 9.36 -13.13 -24.00
CA ARG A 156 8.15 -12.61 -23.34
C ARG A 156 8.47 -11.50 -22.34
N ILE A 157 9.59 -11.59 -21.61
CA ILE A 157 10.08 -10.52 -20.74
C ILE A 157 10.37 -9.25 -21.56
N ASP A 158 11.03 -9.39 -22.72
CA ASP A 158 11.33 -8.27 -23.60
C ASP A 158 10.07 -7.62 -24.19
N GLU A 159 9.05 -8.40 -24.50
CA GLU A 159 7.75 -7.86 -24.92
C GLU A 159 7.13 -6.97 -23.82
N TRP A 160 7.12 -7.43 -22.57
CA TRP A 160 6.61 -6.61 -21.46
C TRP A 160 7.49 -5.37 -21.17
N LEU A 161 8.81 -5.51 -21.25
CA LEU A 161 9.74 -4.38 -21.08
C LEU A 161 9.62 -3.34 -22.21
N SER A 162 9.21 -3.76 -23.41
CA SER A 162 9.03 -2.85 -24.55
C SER A 162 7.89 -1.83 -24.33
N GLU A 163 6.96 -2.10 -23.42
CA GLU A 163 5.94 -1.14 -22.99
C GLU A 163 6.49 -0.02 -22.10
N GLY A 164 7.75 -0.13 -21.67
CA GLY A 164 8.41 0.79 -20.75
C GLY A 164 8.06 0.55 -19.27
N ILE A 165 8.96 1.03 -18.42
CA ILE A 165 8.80 1.00 -16.97
C ILE A 165 8.33 2.38 -16.53
N PHE A 166 7.09 2.48 -16.11
CA PHE A 166 6.60 3.73 -15.54
C PHE A 166 7.01 3.83 -14.06
N ILE A 167 7.76 4.87 -13.75
CA ILE A 167 8.01 5.39 -12.42
C ILE A 167 8.02 6.92 -12.52
N ASP A 168 7.24 7.59 -11.68
CA ASP A 168 7.11 9.03 -11.75
C ASP A 168 8.35 9.78 -11.21
N GLU A 169 8.33 11.13 -11.30
CA GLU A 169 9.46 11.95 -10.86
C GLU A 169 9.73 11.82 -9.35
N ASP A 170 8.71 11.55 -8.56
CA ASP A 170 8.78 11.40 -7.11
C ASP A 170 9.22 9.99 -6.67
N GLY A 171 9.19 8.99 -7.56
CA GLY A 171 9.62 7.62 -7.30
C GLY A 171 8.46 6.63 -7.09
N HIS A 172 7.24 6.99 -7.49
CA HIS A 172 6.09 6.09 -7.40
C HIS A 172 5.88 5.26 -8.66
N TYR A 173 5.60 4.00 -8.46
CA TYR A 173 4.95 3.16 -9.47
C TYR A 173 3.47 3.56 -9.65
N PRO A 174 2.79 3.11 -10.73
CA PRO A 174 1.44 3.57 -11.08
C PRO A 174 0.40 3.41 -9.97
N GLU A 175 0.54 2.39 -9.15
CA GLU A 175 -0.41 2.05 -8.08
C GLU A 175 -0.17 2.85 -6.78
N ARG A 176 0.95 3.55 -6.64
CA ARG A 176 1.38 4.28 -5.42
C ARG A 176 1.28 3.43 -4.14
N SER A 177 1.30 2.13 -4.29
CA SER A 177 1.08 1.18 -3.20
C SER A 177 2.40 0.78 -2.54
N MET A 178 2.50 0.96 -1.24
CA MET A 178 3.67 0.49 -0.48
C MET A 178 3.74 -1.03 -0.42
N ASN A 179 2.63 -1.73 -0.63
CA ASN A 179 2.59 -3.17 -0.75
C ASN A 179 3.14 -3.65 -2.10
N TYR A 180 2.67 -3.03 -3.21
CA TYR A 180 3.06 -3.47 -4.54
C TYR A 180 4.43 -2.94 -4.98
N SER A 181 4.92 -1.84 -4.39
CA SER A 181 6.31 -1.40 -4.60
C SER A 181 7.33 -2.44 -4.13
N VAL A 182 7.03 -3.22 -3.08
CA VAL A 182 7.87 -4.36 -2.67
C VAL A 182 7.96 -5.39 -3.79
N VAL A 183 6.81 -5.73 -4.40
CA VAL A 183 6.71 -6.71 -5.48
C VAL A 183 7.47 -6.25 -6.72
N GLU A 184 7.29 -4.97 -7.10
CA GLU A 184 7.93 -4.40 -8.28
C GLU A 184 9.45 -4.25 -8.09
N ASN A 185 9.90 -3.75 -6.94
CA ASN A 185 11.32 -3.66 -6.60
C ASN A 185 12.00 -5.05 -6.62
N ASN A 186 11.34 -6.06 -6.06
CA ASN A 186 11.84 -7.43 -6.07
C ASN A 186 11.98 -7.97 -7.50
N ALA A 187 10.96 -7.74 -8.34
CA ALA A 187 10.97 -8.18 -9.73
C ALA A 187 12.13 -7.54 -10.52
N PHE A 188 12.30 -6.21 -10.44
CA PHE A 188 13.35 -5.50 -11.16
C PHE A 188 14.76 -5.87 -10.66
N ILE A 189 14.94 -6.06 -9.35
CA ILE A 189 16.22 -6.52 -8.79
C ILE A 189 16.54 -7.93 -9.28
N ALA A 190 15.57 -8.84 -9.27
CA ALA A 190 15.78 -10.21 -9.75
C ALA A 190 16.09 -10.24 -11.26
N MET A 191 15.32 -9.52 -12.08
CA MET A 191 15.57 -9.43 -13.52
C MET A 191 16.94 -8.80 -13.81
N GLY A 192 17.27 -7.68 -13.17
CA GLY A 192 18.56 -6.99 -13.35
C GLY A 192 19.75 -7.89 -13.02
N ARG A 193 19.63 -8.67 -11.94
CA ARG A 193 20.67 -9.59 -11.47
C ARG A 193 20.78 -10.83 -12.36
N LEU A 194 19.68 -11.52 -12.61
CA LEU A 194 19.70 -12.85 -13.24
C LEU A 194 19.81 -12.80 -14.77
N LEU A 195 19.36 -11.69 -15.40
CA LEU A 195 19.50 -11.46 -16.84
C LEU A 195 20.71 -10.57 -17.20
N ASN A 196 21.48 -10.13 -16.18
CA ASN A 196 22.59 -9.20 -16.34
C ASN A 196 22.18 -7.89 -17.03
N ARG A 197 21.09 -7.26 -16.52
CA ARG A 197 20.50 -6.01 -17.03
C ARG A 197 20.46 -4.96 -15.91
N PRO A 198 21.61 -4.37 -15.54
CA PRO A 198 21.72 -3.46 -14.38
C PRO A 198 20.90 -2.17 -14.53
N GLU A 199 20.52 -1.79 -15.75
CA GLU A 199 19.61 -0.66 -16.02
C GLU A 199 18.24 -0.83 -15.34
N LEU A 200 17.80 -2.05 -15.08
CA LEU A 200 16.55 -2.34 -14.38
C LEU A 200 16.58 -1.96 -12.91
N PHE A 201 17.75 -1.69 -12.32
CA PHE A 201 17.87 -1.21 -10.93
C PHE A 201 17.48 0.26 -10.76
N GLU A 202 17.34 1.03 -11.84
CA GLU A 202 16.97 2.44 -11.76
C GLU A 202 15.61 2.67 -11.10
N ALA A 203 14.62 1.85 -11.44
CA ALA A 203 13.29 1.97 -10.85
C ALA A 203 13.28 1.67 -9.34
N PRO A 204 13.86 0.55 -8.85
CA PRO A 204 14.04 0.33 -7.41
C PRO A 204 14.83 1.42 -6.69
N ARG A 205 15.90 1.98 -7.27
CA ARG A 205 16.66 3.07 -6.66
C ARG A 205 15.77 4.29 -6.37
N LYS A 206 14.98 4.71 -7.36
CA LYS A 206 14.04 5.83 -7.20
C LYS A 206 12.97 5.51 -6.15
N SER A 207 12.33 4.34 -6.26
CA SER A 207 11.29 3.90 -5.34
C SER A 207 11.78 3.82 -3.90
N LEU A 208 12.95 3.25 -3.65
CA LEU A 208 13.54 3.13 -2.32
C LEU A 208 13.99 4.48 -1.76
N SER A 209 14.55 5.36 -2.60
CA SER A 209 14.91 6.72 -2.18
C SER A 209 13.69 7.53 -1.71
N MET A 210 12.55 7.34 -2.37
CA MET A 210 11.28 7.93 -1.97
C MET A 210 10.75 7.30 -0.68
N THR A 211 10.81 5.97 -0.55
CA THR A 211 10.22 5.21 0.56
C THR A 211 10.74 5.66 1.92
N TYR A 212 12.01 6.09 2.03
CA TYR A 212 12.56 6.65 3.28
C TYR A 212 11.76 7.84 3.80
N TYR A 213 11.33 8.75 2.92
CA TYR A 213 10.54 9.92 3.31
C TYR A 213 9.09 9.60 3.68
N TYR A 214 8.57 8.45 3.23
CA TYR A 214 7.25 7.94 3.62
C TYR A 214 7.26 7.23 4.98
N MET A 215 8.45 6.97 5.53
CA MET A 215 8.61 6.24 6.78
C MET A 215 8.30 7.11 8.01
N GLU A 216 7.49 6.57 8.91
CA GLU A 216 7.30 7.06 10.27
C GLU A 216 8.45 6.62 11.18
N PRO A 217 8.68 7.27 12.34
CA PRO A 217 9.79 6.92 13.23
C PRO A 217 9.77 5.47 13.75
N ASN A 218 8.62 4.81 13.74
CA ASN A 218 8.47 3.41 14.15
C ASN A 218 8.60 2.40 13.01
N GLY A 219 8.96 2.86 11.81
CA GLY A 219 9.10 2.03 10.62
C GLY A 219 7.82 1.79 9.81
N ASP A 220 6.68 2.33 10.24
CA ASP A 220 5.46 2.31 9.45
C ASP A 220 5.61 3.21 8.22
N LEU A 221 4.93 2.86 7.14
CA LEU A 221 4.88 3.64 5.91
C LEU A 221 3.54 4.34 5.76
N VAL A 222 3.57 5.61 5.33
CA VAL A 222 2.38 6.35 4.94
C VAL A 222 1.80 5.73 3.67
N THR A 223 0.47 5.50 3.68
CA THR A 223 -0.28 4.85 2.59
C THR A 223 -1.44 5.71 2.08
N THR A 224 -1.55 6.95 2.55
CA THR A 224 -2.70 7.83 2.29
C THR A 224 -2.96 8.04 0.79
N ASP A 225 -1.89 8.14 -0.01
CA ASP A 225 -1.95 8.35 -1.47
C ASP A 225 -1.99 7.05 -2.28
N SER A 226 -2.05 5.89 -1.62
CA SER A 226 -2.15 4.61 -2.32
C SER A 226 -3.45 4.50 -3.12
N ARG A 227 -3.34 3.95 -4.33
CA ARG A 227 -4.47 3.65 -5.22
C ARG A 227 -5.02 2.22 -5.03
N ARG A 228 -4.54 1.53 -3.98
CA ARG A 228 -4.86 0.13 -3.73
C ARG A 228 -5.46 -0.05 -2.32
N GLN A 229 -5.79 -1.29 -2.02
CA GLN A 229 -6.42 -1.70 -0.76
C GLN A 229 -5.54 -1.48 0.49
N ASP A 230 -4.27 -1.19 0.33
CA ASP A 230 -3.36 -0.84 1.44
C ASP A 230 -3.49 0.60 1.93
N GLN A 231 -4.35 1.42 1.31
CA GLN A 231 -4.57 2.83 1.65
C GLN A 231 -4.87 3.09 3.15
N TYR A 232 -5.48 2.12 3.84
CA TYR A 232 -5.82 2.20 5.26
C TYR A 232 -5.21 1.09 6.12
N SER A 233 -4.21 0.40 5.60
CA SER A 233 -3.56 -0.69 6.34
C SER A 233 -2.13 -0.32 6.69
N HIS A 234 -1.67 -0.82 7.85
CA HIS A 234 -0.28 -0.72 8.23
C HIS A 234 0.62 -1.40 7.19
N ARG A 235 1.64 -0.69 6.77
CA ARG A 235 2.75 -1.21 5.98
C ARG A 235 4.05 -0.83 6.65
N SER A 236 4.97 -1.77 6.72
CA SER A 236 6.27 -1.56 7.34
C SER A 236 7.37 -1.53 6.29
N ILE A 237 8.35 -0.67 6.49
CA ILE A 237 9.56 -0.60 5.66
C ILE A 237 10.39 -1.89 5.74
N VAL A 238 10.17 -2.73 6.74
CA VAL A 238 10.85 -4.04 6.91
C VAL A 238 10.72 -4.90 5.66
N GLY A 239 9.58 -4.85 4.95
CA GLY A 239 9.39 -5.55 3.68
C GLY A 239 10.34 -5.12 2.56
N GLN A 240 10.99 -3.97 2.68
CA GLN A 240 11.99 -3.47 1.70
C GLN A 240 13.44 -3.82 2.10
N TYR A 241 13.68 -4.52 3.21
CA TYR A 241 15.01 -4.77 3.75
C TYR A 241 15.97 -5.38 2.74
N LEU A 242 15.57 -6.46 2.08
CA LEU A 242 16.43 -7.17 1.11
C LEU A 242 16.78 -6.30 -0.10
N HIS A 243 15.85 -5.43 -0.52
CA HIS A 243 16.06 -4.51 -1.64
C HIS A 243 17.06 -3.41 -1.28
N TYR A 244 16.90 -2.77 -0.10
CA TYR A 244 17.89 -1.82 0.42
C TYR A 244 19.25 -2.47 0.60
N ARG A 245 19.30 -3.66 1.20
CA ARG A 245 20.57 -4.36 1.44
C ARG A 245 21.28 -4.71 0.14
N PHE A 246 20.54 -5.24 -0.85
CA PHE A 246 21.12 -5.57 -2.15
C PHE A 246 21.69 -4.33 -2.84
N LEU A 247 20.94 -3.22 -2.93
CA LEU A 247 21.41 -2.01 -3.60
C LEU A 247 22.47 -1.26 -2.79
N ALA A 248 22.42 -1.26 -1.45
CA ALA A 248 23.49 -0.74 -0.62
C ALA A 248 24.83 -1.39 -0.96
N ILE A 249 24.85 -2.72 -1.06
CA ILE A 249 26.07 -3.49 -1.40
C ILE A 249 26.46 -3.28 -2.86
N TYR A 250 25.51 -3.39 -3.78
CA TYR A 250 25.76 -3.32 -5.22
C TYR A 250 26.31 -1.96 -5.66
N ASP A 251 25.68 -0.88 -5.19
CA ASP A 251 26.03 0.51 -5.51
C ASP A 251 27.07 1.12 -4.56
N ARG A 252 27.41 0.42 -3.46
CA ARG A 252 28.18 0.97 -2.34
C ARG A 252 27.54 2.23 -1.75
N ASP A 253 26.19 2.20 -1.61
CA ASP A 253 25.40 3.33 -1.12
C ASP A 253 25.32 3.33 0.41
N GLY A 254 26.03 4.29 1.03
CA GLY A 254 26.03 4.48 2.49
C GLY A 254 24.69 4.95 3.04
N THR A 255 23.85 5.62 2.24
CA THR A 255 22.51 6.02 2.65
C THR A 255 21.60 4.81 2.79
N PHE A 256 21.61 3.92 1.79
CA PHE A 256 20.86 2.66 1.86
C PHE A 256 21.41 1.74 2.96
N ALA A 257 22.71 1.74 3.21
CA ALA A 257 23.30 1.01 4.33
C ALA A 257 22.78 1.50 5.69
N SER A 258 22.64 2.81 5.87
CA SER A 258 22.05 3.39 7.08
C SER A 258 20.58 3.00 7.25
N ILE A 259 19.82 2.95 6.15
CA ILE A 259 18.42 2.51 6.19
C ILE A 259 18.32 1.03 6.54
N VAL A 260 19.20 0.18 6.02
CA VAL A 260 19.30 -1.24 6.40
C VAL A 260 19.50 -1.38 7.90
N SER A 261 20.51 -0.69 8.47
CA SER A 261 20.80 -0.73 9.91
C SER A 261 19.62 -0.22 10.76
N LEU A 262 18.90 0.79 10.26
CA LEU A 262 17.70 1.31 10.91
C LEU A 262 16.57 0.27 10.93
N ILE A 263 16.34 -0.42 9.80
CA ILE A 263 15.30 -1.45 9.66
C ILE A 263 15.54 -2.62 10.62
N GLU A 264 16.79 -3.01 10.86
CA GLU A 264 17.15 -4.08 11.79
C GLU A 264 16.70 -3.82 13.24
N GLY A 265 16.49 -2.55 13.61
CA GLY A 265 15.95 -2.13 14.91
C GLY A 265 14.43 -2.06 15.00
N PHE A 266 13.68 -2.25 13.91
CA PHE A 266 12.23 -2.08 13.92
C PHE A 266 11.47 -3.33 14.38
N PRO A 267 10.29 -3.16 15.01
CA PRO A 267 9.39 -4.27 15.30
C PRO A 267 9.04 -5.05 14.03
N GLY A 268 9.03 -6.37 14.13
CA GLY A 268 8.70 -7.26 13.02
C GLY A 268 9.88 -7.66 12.14
N PHE A 269 11.10 -7.08 12.33
CA PHE A 269 12.29 -7.49 11.60
C PHE A 269 12.59 -8.99 11.78
N ASP A 270 12.58 -9.45 13.03
CA ASP A 270 12.84 -10.88 13.32
C ASP A 270 11.82 -11.78 12.59
N LYS A 271 10.55 -11.42 12.65
CA LYS A 271 9.48 -12.22 12.04
C LYS A 271 9.57 -12.26 10.52
N VAL A 272 9.89 -11.15 9.86
CA VAL A 272 9.89 -11.05 8.40
C VAL A 272 11.22 -11.51 7.80
N ILE A 273 12.35 -11.21 8.46
CA ILE A 273 13.68 -11.45 7.90
C ILE A 273 14.36 -12.63 8.60
N VAL A 274 14.45 -12.62 9.93
CA VAL A 274 15.18 -13.69 10.64
C VAL A 274 14.48 -15.04 10.52
N GLU A 275 13.13 -15.05 10.59
CA GLU A 275 12.36 -16.29 10.48
C GLU A 275 12.16 -16.79 9.03
N GLU A 276 12.06 -15.89 8.04
CA GLU A 276 11.56 -16.27 6.71
C GLU A 276 12.55 -16.06 5.56
N ALA A 277 13.70 -15.40 5.77
CA ALA A 277 14.55 -14.98 4.64
C ALA A 277 15.79 -15.85 4.39
N LEU A 278 16.02 -16.95 5.12
CA LEU A 278 17.23 -17.77 4.97
C LEU A 278 17.48 -18.17 3.51
N PHE A 279 16.45 -18.63 2.80
CA PHE A 279 16.58 -19.08 1.42
C PHE A 279 16.96 -17.95 0.45
N TYR A 280 16.59 -16.69 0.72
CA TYR A 280 17.02 -15.53 -0.09
C TYR A 280 18.52 -15.30 0.03
N PHE A 281 19.07 -15.43 1.24
CA PHE A 281 20.52 -15.28 1.47
C PHE A 281 21.31 -16.46 0.85
N MET A 282 20.76 -17.66 0.86
CA MET A 282 21.38 -18.83 0.23
C MET A 282 21.32 -18.77 -1.31
N GLU A 283 20.24 -18.21 -1.87
CA GLU A 283 20.08 -18.06 -3.32
C GLU A 283 20.92 -16.90 -3.87
N ASN A 284 21.18 -15.89 -3.05
CA ASN A 284 21.94 -14.71 -3.42
C ASN A 284 23.01 -14.37 -2.36
N GLU A 285 24.18 -15.00 -2.48
CA GLU A 285 25.30 -14.82 -1.55
C GLU A 285 25.81 -13.37 -1.45
N LYS A 286 25.52 -12.49 -2.43
CA LYS A 286 25.84 -11.06 -2.32
C LYS A 286 25.18 -10.42 -1.11
N LEU A 287 24.01 -10.90 -0.69
CA LEU A 287 23.35 -10.41 0.51
C LEU A 287 24.12 -10.69 1.81
N LEU A 288 25.10 -11.61 1.79
CA LEU A 288 25.96 -11.91 2.94
C LEU A 288 27.15 -10.96 3.06
N GLN A 289 27.44 -10.17 2.03
CA GLN A 289 28.55 -9.21 2.05
C GLN A 289 28.31 -8.11 3.09
N ASP A 290 29.43 -7.53 3.57
CA ASP A 290 29.38 -6.39 4.47
C ASP A 290 28.75 -5.17 3.79
N LEU A 291 28.01 -4.40 4.58
CA LEU A 291 27.46 -3.13 4.13
C LEU A 291 28.58 -2.10 3.95
N PRO A 292 28.44 -1.17 3.00
CA PRO A 292 29.35 -0.02 2.93
C PRO A 292 29.20 0.89 4.16
N GLU A 293 30.18 1.77 4.36
CA GLU A 293 30.15 2.75 5.45
C GLU A 293 28.85 3.58 5.45
N PRO A 294 28.15 3.65 6.58
CA PRO A 294 26.87 4.35 6.66
C PRO A 294 27.02 5.88 6.45
N THR A 295 26.07 6.47 5.77
CA THR A 295 25.94 7.92 5.61
C THR A 295 24.78 8.45 6.48
N ALA A 296 24.97 9.60 7.13
CA ALA A 296 23.94 10.17 7.99
C ALA A 296 22.62 10.43 7.23
N LEU A 297 21.52 9.93 7.77
CA LEU A 297 20.18 10.16 7.24
C LEU A 297 19.65 11.54 7.68
N PRO A 298 18.83 12.23 6.85
CA PRO A 298 18.23 13.49 7.24
C PRO A 298 17.25 13.28 8.41
N ALA A 299 17.61 13.79 9.60
CA ALA A 299 16.78 13.70 10.79
C ALA A 299 15.56 14.62 10.72
N THR A 300 15.68 15.74 10.01
CA THR A 300 14.61 16.73 9.79
C THR A 300 14.49 17.04 8.31
N PHE A 301 13.28 17.14 7.81
CA PHE A 301 13.02 17.45 6.40
C PHE A 301 11.61 18.02 6.19
N GLU A 302 11.44 18.67 5.05
CA GLU A 302 10.17 18.96 4.40
C GLU A 302 10.28 18.47 2.96
N LYS A 303 9.48 17.50 2.59
CA LYS A 303 9.50 16.89 1.26
C LYS A 303 8.14 16.99 0.62
N VAL A 304 8.08 17.62 -0.54
CA VAL A 304 6.87 17.74 -1.37
C VAL A 304 6.97 16.73 -2.51
N PHE A 305 5.98 15.85 -2.59
CA PHE A 305 5.76 14.91 -3.67
C PHE A 305 4.68 15.47 -4.59
N LYS A 306 5.11 16.03 -5.70
CA LYS A 306 4.25 16.80 -6.60
C LYS A 306 3.25 15.91 -7.34
N THR A 307 3.67 14.73 -7.76
CA THR A 307 2.85 13.81 -8.55
C THR A 307 1.72 13.18 -7.75
N SER A 308 1.92 12.98 -6.44
CA SER A 308 0.89 12.47 -5.52
C SER A 308 0.20 13.58 -4.73
N SER A 309 0.63 14.84 -4.85
CA SER A 309 0.14 15.96 -4.04
C SER A 309 0.24 15.69 -2.54
N LEU A 310 1.37 15.15 -2.10
CA LEU A 310 1.62 14.77 -0.72
C LEU A 310 2.84 15.51 -0.18
N VAL A 311 2.75 15.98 1.08
CA VAL A 311 3.88 16.58 1.80
C VAL A 311 4.19 15.73 3.02
N ARG A 312 5.48 15.48 3.22
CA ARG A 312 6.00 14.87 4.44
C ARG A 312 6.90 15.86 5.15
N ILE A 313 6.62 16.10 6.42
CA ILE A 313 7.44 16.96 7.26
C ILE A 313 7.90 16.14 8.46
N ARG A 314 9.19 16.17 8.75
CA ARG A 314 9.77 15.59 9.96
C ARG A 314 10.53 16.66 10.71
N ARG A 315 10.23 16.78 12.00
CA ARG A 315 10.99 17.55 12.98
C ARG A 315 11.51 16.58 14.04
N THR A 316 12.22 17.04 15.03
CA THR A 316 12.89 16.18 16.03
C THR A 316 11.97 15.09 16.62
N ASN A 317 10.76 15.46 17.04
CA ASN A 317 9.81 14.51 17.68
C ASN A 317 8.43 14.50 16.99
N THR A 318 8.33 15.13 15.83
CA THR A 318 7.04 15.30 15.14
C THR A 318 7.15 14.86 13.70
N THR A 319 6.14 14.15 13.21
CA THR A 319 5.94 13.89 11.78
C THR A 319 4.55 14.32 11.33
N ILE A 320 4.47 14.88 10.14
CA ILE A 320 3.25 15.43 9.56
C ILE A 320 3.12 14.91 8.13
N THR A 321 1.89 14.53 7.77
CA THR A 321 1.51 14.26 6.38
C THR A 321 0.40 15.22 5.99
N ILE A 322 0.54 15.85 4.81
CA ILE A 322 -0.52 16.62 4.17
C ILE A 322 -0.79 15.97 2.82
N PHE A 323 -2.05 15.71 2.51
CA PHE A 323 -2.43 15.06 1.26
C PHE A 323 -3.55 15.83 0.57
N GLY A 324 -3.29 16.25 -0.66
CA GLY A 324 -4.23 17.02 -1.48
C GLY A 324 -4.53 16.38 -2.82
N GLY A 325 -4.19 15.09 -2.99
CA GLY A 325 -4.40 14.40 -4.25
C GLY A 325 -5.83 13.97 -4.49
N VAL A 326 -6.23 13.97 -5.75
CA VAL A 326 -7.48 13.39 -6.22
C VAL A 326 -7.25 12.68 -7.54
N ASP A 327 -7.76 11.46 -7.66
CA ASP A 327 -7.75 10.70 -8.91
C ASP A 327 -9.16 10.67 -9.50
N TRP A 328 -9.27 11.01 -10.78
CA TRP A 328 -10.52 10.97 -11.53
C TRP A 328 -10.43 10.00 -12.69
N PRO A 329 -11.51 9.29 -13.00
CA PRO A 329 -12.76 9.18 -12.22
C PRO A 329 -12.55 8.41 -10.92
N LEU A 330 -13.41 8.64 -9.92
CA LEU A 330 -13.39 7.95 -8.62
C LEU A 330 -13.88 6.49 -8.70
N ILE A 331 -13.87 5.90 -9.85
CA ILE A 331 -14.28 4.51 -10.09
C ILE A 331 -13.22 3.56 -9.55
N ILE A 332 -13.68 2.60 -8.77
CA ILE A 332 -12.82 1.62 -8.14
C ILE A 332 -13.17 0.23 -8.64
N ALA A 333 -12.26 -0.40 -9.38
CA ALA A 333 -12.40 -1.81 -9.77
C ALA A 333 -11.78 -2.73 -8.71
N SER A 334 -10.51 -2.52 -8.38
CA SER A 334 -9.74 -3.38 -7.46
C SER A 334 -8.97 -2.58 -6.41
N GLY A 335 -9.31 -1.33 -6.22
CA GLY A 335 -8.67 -0.42 -5.28
C GLY A 335 -9.69 0.37 -4.49
N ARG A 336 -9.29 1.49 -3.93
CA ARG A 336 -10.15 2.42 -3.21
C ARG A 336 -10.17 3.76 -3.95
N SER A 337 -11.24 4.51 -3.79
CA SER A 337 -11.27 5.92 -4.20
C SER A 337 -10.19 6.69 -3.43
N VAL A 338 -9.89 7.88 -3.93
CA VAL A 338 -8.95 8.79 -3.28
C VAL A 338 -9.28 8.94 -1.80
N SER A 339 -8.26 8.86 -0.96
CA SER A 339 -8.40 8.97 0.49
C SER A 339 -8.97 10.33 0.90
N PRO A 340 -9.98 10.36 1.78
CA PRO A 340 -10.44 11.60 2.40
C PRO A 340 -9.55 12.05 3.55
N ASN A 341 -8.50 11.28 3.87
CA ASN A 341 -7.55 11.60 4.94
C ASN A 341 -6.56 12.64 4.41
N PHE A 342 -6.81 13.91 4.63
CA PHE A 342 -5.96 14.96 4.07
C PHE A 342 -4.83 15.41 4.99
N PHE A 343 -4.81 14.94 6.26
CA PHE A 343 -3.81 15.34 7.24
C PHE A 343 -3.57 14.25 8.28
N SER A 344 -2.33 14.06 8.71
CA SER A 344 -1.96 13.28 9.90
C SER A 344 -0.85 13.98 10.69
N TYR A 345 -0.80 13.69 12.00
CA TYR A 345 0.16 14.28 12.93
C TYR A 345 0.60 13.26 13.97
N ARG A 346 1.89 13.12 14.14
CA ARG A 346 2.48 12.28 15.17
C ARG A 346 3.44 13.10 16.02
N LYS A 347 3.39 12.94 17.34
CA LYS A 347 4.36 13.45 18.30
C LYS A 347 4.82 12.30 19.17
N GLY A 348 6.00 11.76 18.89
CA GLY A 348 6.48 10.54 19.52
C GLY A 348 5.51 9.36 19.34
N LYS A 349 4.98 8.85 20.48
CA LYS A 349 3.99 7.76 20.52
C LYS A 349 2.54 8.22 20.40
N ALA A 350 2.27 9.52 20.59
CA ALA A 350 0.94 10.07 20.41
C ALA A 350 0.66 10.30 18.91
N VAL A 351 -0.43 9.75 18.38
CA VAL A 351 -0.75 9.74 16.96
C VAL A 351 -2.18 10.22 16.71
N LEU A 352 -2.31 11.30 15.95
CA LEU A 352 -3.50 11.68 15.22
C LEU A 352 -3.39 11.05 13.83
N LYS A 353 -4.09 9.93 13.66
CA LYS A 353 -4.00 9.08 12.44
C LYS A 353 -4.44 9.83 11.20
N HIS A 354 -5.50 10.62 11.32
CA HIS A 354 -5.98 11.47 10.23
C HIS A 354 -6.94 12.56 10.70
N ILE A 355 -7.06 13.59 9.86
CA ILE A 355 -8.16 14.55 9.85
C ILE A 355 -8.95 14.36 8.56
N ARG A 356 -10.27 14.41 8.68
CA ARG A 356 -11.24 14.45 7.59
C ARG A 356 -12.19 15.62 7.80
N MET A 357 -12.86 16.04 6.73
CA MET A 357 -13.96 16.98 6.80
C MET A 357 -15.12 16.48 5.96
N SER A 358 -16.34 16.58 6.46
CA SER A 358 -17.57 16.26 5.74
C SER A 358 -18.55 17.42 5.84
N ALA A 359 -19.49 17.50 4.91
CA ALA A 359 -20.54 18.49 4.92
C ALA A 359 -21.87 17.87 4.47
N GLY A 360 -22.97 18.40 5.00
CA GLY A 360 -24.35 18.02 4.62
C GLY A 360 -24.79 18.57 3.25
N PHE A 361 -23.84 18.71 2.31
CA PHE A 361 -24.07 19.26 0.99
C PHE A 361 -24.38 18.14 -0.01
N PHE A 362 -25.67 17.89 -0.28
CA PHE A 362 -26.18 16.92 -1.27
C PHE A 362 -25.58 15.50 -1.16
N ASN A 363 -25.15 15.09 0.01
CA ASN A 363 -24.48 13.79 0.27
C ASN A 363 -23.26 13.52 -0.65
N MET A 364 -22.52 14.57 -1.01
CA MET A 364 -21.36 14.47 -1.91
C MET A 364 -20.10 13.90 -1.24
N GLY A 365 -20.20 13.46 0.02
CA GLY A 365 -19.15 12.75 0.72
C GLY A 365 -18.15 13.64 1.44
N TYR A 366 -16.97 13.10 1.69
CA TYR A 366 -15.88 13.81 2.35
C TYR A 366 -15.22 14.86 1.44
N PHE A 367 -14.66 15.89 2.08
CA PHE A 367 -13.72 16.80 1.44
C PHE A 367 -12.54 16.01 0.85
N ARG A 368 -12.27 16.28 -0.43
CA ARG A 368 -11.10 15.82 -1.17
C ARG A 368 -10.54 16.98 -1.96
N SER A 369 -9.33 17.38 -1.64
CA SER A 369 -8.71 18.53 -2.30
C SER A 369 -8.43 18.26 -3.78
N GLU A 370 -8.65 19.28 -4.60
CA GLU A 370 -8.32 19.32 -6.03
C GLU A 370 -6.85 19.70 -6.27
N GLY A 371 -5.95 18.93 -5.64
CA GLY A 371 -4.52 19.18 -5.64
C GLY A 371 -4.03 19.87 -4.36
N LEU A 372 -2.71 20.12 -4.31
CA LEU A 372 -2.04 20.80 -3.23
C LEU A 372 -1.26 21.98 -3.79
N ARG A 373 -1.48 23.17 -3.24
CA ARG A 373 -0.71 24.38 -3.56
C ARG A 373 0.12 24.79 -2.37
N GLN A 374 1.29 25.39 -2.63
CA GLN A 374 2.14 25.96 -1.60
C GLN A 374 2.33 27.46 -1.88
N GLU A 375 1.99 28.29 -0.92
CA GLU A 375 2.17 29.74 -0.96
C GLU A 375 3.04 30.15 0.23
N GLY A 376 4.32 30.42 -0.04
CA GLY A 376 5.31 30.62 1.03
C GLY A 376 5.40 29.39 1.93
N ASN A 377 5.13 29.57 3.22
CA ASN A 377 5.15 28.51 4.23
C ASN A 377 3.77 27.88 4.48
N THR A 378 2.77 28.19 3.64
CA THR A 378 1.39 27.70 3.79
C THR A 378 1.07 26.68 2.71
N PHE A 379 0.61 25.50 3.10
CA PHE A 379 0.04 24.52 2.21
C PHE A 379 -1.47 24.72 2.12
N ILE A 380 -2.02 24.73 0.90
CA ILE A 380 -3.43 25.04 0.65
C ILE A 380 -4.08 23.85 -0.04
N LEU A 381 -5.16 23.38 0.58
CA LEU A 381 -6.08 22.39 0.05
C LEU A 381 -7.40 23.08 -0.30
N TYR A 382 -8.00 22.74 -1.44
CA TYR A 382 -9.21 23.36 -1.94
C TYR A 382 -10.12 22.37 -2.64
N GLN A 383 -11.41 22.54 -2.45
CA GLN A 383 -12.45 21.80 -3.17
C GLN A 383 -13.62 22.72 -3.47
N LYS A 384 -14.17 22.63 -4.68
CA LYS A 384 -15.44 23.24 -5.07
C LYS A 384 -16.44 22.17 -5.43
N LEU A 385 -17.58 22.16 -4.77
CA LEU A 385 -18.71 21.28 -5.06
C LEU A 385 -19.82 22.08 -5.72
N GLU A 386 -20.48 21.48 -6.72
CA GLU A 386 -21.60 22.07 -7.45
C GLU A 386 -22.75 21.06 -7.54
N ALA A 387 -23.95 21.52 -7.24
CA ALA A 387 -25.20 20.76 -7.37
C ALA A 387 -26.17 21.52 -8.28
N PRO A 388 -26.17 21.21 -9.59
CA PRO A 388 -27.08 21.83 -10.53
C PRO A 388 -28.49 21.24 -10.43
N TYR A 389 -29.52 22.10 -10.68
CA TYR A 389 -30.91 21.70 -10.90
C TYR A 389 -31.26 21.87 -12.38
N TYR A 390 -31.85 20.82 -12.96
CA TYR A 390 -32.09 20.73 -14.38
C TYR A 390 -33.58 20.97 -14.72
N GLN A 391 -33.81 21.67 -15.81
CA GLN A 391 -35.11 21.89 -16.40
C GLN A 391 -35.54 20.70 -17.27
N PRO A 392 -36.83 20.63 -17.70
CA PRO A 392 -37.27 19.67 -18.70
C PRO A 392 -36.42 19.74 -19.97
N LEU A 393 -36.33 18.62 -20.69
CA LEU A 393 -35.74 18.63 -22.04
C LEU A 393 -36.46 19.66 -22.92
N PRO A 394 -35.71 20.38 -23.77
CA PRO A 394 -36.31 21.19 -24.84
C PRO A 394 -37.25 20.33 -25.68
N GLU A 395 -38.37 20.91 -26.13
CA GLU A 395 -39.47 20.20 -26.83
C GLU A 395 -38.96 19.36 -28.01
N HIS A 396 -37.99 19.88 -28.76
CA HIS A 396 -37.41 19.20 -29.94
C HIS A 396 -36.53 17.99 -29.61
N LEU A 397 -36.09 17.82 -28.34
CA LEU A 397 -35.29 16.68 -27.86
C LEU A 397 -36.13 15.66 -27.08
N GLY A 398 -37.32 16.02 -26.65
CA GLY A 398 -38.24 15.16 -25.93
C GLY A 398 -39.04 14.24 -26.85
N ASN A 399 -39.38 13.05 -26.35
CA ASN A 399 -40.36 12.20 -27.01
C ASN A 399 -41.33 11.59 -25.97
N LYS A 400 -42.51 11.18 -26.42
CA LYS A 400 -43.56 10.63 -25.54
C LYS A 400 -43.27 9.23 -25.03
N GLN A 401 -42.26 8.56 -25.58
CA GLN A 401 -41.80 7.23 -25.20
C GLN A 401 -40.71 7.29 -24.11
N GLY A 402 -40.17 8.49 -23.83
CA GLY A 402 -39.04 8.66 -22.90
C GLY A 402 -37.71 8.12 -23.44
N ASP A 403 -37.65 7.93 -24.75
CA ASP A 403 -36.44 7.39 -25.43
C ASP A 403 -35.53 8.56 -25.83
N TYR A 404 -34.53 8.83 -24.99
CA TYR A 404 -33.49 9.84 -25.19
C TYR A 404 -32.15 9.38 -24.65
N ASP A 405 -31.07 9.94 -25.17
CA ASP A 405 -29.72 9.60 -24.75
C ASP A 405 -29.48 9.98 -23.29
N LEU A 406 -28.91 9.05 -22.54
CA LEU A 406 -28.59 9.25 -21.13
C LEU A 406 -27.13 9.71 -21.00
N THR A 407 -26.89 10.79 -20.29
CA THR A 407 -25.54 11.23 -19.93
C THR A 407 -24.87 10.15 -19.08
N PRO A 408 -23.69 9.64 -19.47
CA PRO A 408 -22.96 8.67 -18.66
C PRO A 408 -22.60 9.25 -17.30
N SER A 409 -22.78 8.49 -16.23
CA SER A 409 -22.27 8.88 -14.93
C SER A 409 -20.76 8.75 -14.87
N VAL A 410 -20.07 9.73 -14.29
CA VAL A 410 -18.60 9.78 -14.19
C VAL A 410 -18.03 8.63 -13.38
N ASP A 411 -18.81 8.15 -12.40
CA ASP A 411 -18.44 7.09 -11.46
C ASP A 411 -19.18 5.76 -11.71
N GLY A 412 -19.90 5.65 -12.84
CA GLY A 412 -20.66 4.45 -13.20
C GLY A 412 -21.96 4.24 -12.41
N ARG A 413 -22.39 5.19 -11.58
CA ARG A 413 -23.60 5.05 -10.77
C ARG A 413 -24.86 5.15 -11.60
N PHE A 414 -25.78 4.21 -11.40
CA PHE A 414 -26.99 4.10 -12.22
C PHE A 414 -28.00 5.22 -12.01
N TRP A 415 -28.06 5.85 -10.81
CA TRP A 415 -29.02 6.93 -10.53
C TRP A 415 -28.73 8.24 -11.28
N SER A 416 -27.53 8.38 -11.82
CA SER A 416 -27.17 9.53 -12.67
C SER A 416 -27.59 9.34 -14.13
N LYS A 417 -28.57 8.50 -14.40
CA LYS A 417 -29.05 8.15 -15.74
C LYS A 417 -30.17 9.08 -16.20
N MET A 418 -29.79 10.30 -16.55
CA MET A 418 -30.66 11.26 -17.25
C MET A 418 -29.85 11.96 -18.35
N ALA A 419 -30.53 12.56 -19.34
CA ALA A 419 -29.88 13.39 -20.35
C ALA A 419 -29.52 14.78 -19.77
N PHE A 420 -28.62 14.84 -18.81
CA PHE A 420 -28.28 16.05 -18.08
C PHE A 420 -27.63 17.11 -18.96
N ASP A 421 -26.75 16.72 -19.86
CA ASP A 421 -26.03 17.58 -20.80
C ASP A 421 -26.93 18.24 -21.85
N GLN A 422 -28.13 17.71 -22.05
CA GLN A 422 -29.14 18.25 -22.98
C GLN A 422 -30.21 19.11 -22.29
N ARG A 423 -30.15 19.26 -20.96
CA ARG A 423 -31.13 19.99 -20.17
C ARG A 423 -30.62 21.38 -19.80
N PRO A 424 -31.49 22.43 -19.92
CA PRO A 424 -31.14 23.72 -19.34
C PRO A 424 -30.98 23.61 -17.81
N VAL A 425 -30.01 24.33 -17.26
CA VAL A 425 -29.81 24.44 -15.82
C VAL A 425 -30.59 25.63 -15.27
N SER A 426 -31.40 25.42 -14.23
CA SER A 426 -32.17 26.51 -13.60
C SER A 426 -31.32 27.28 -12.58
N ASN A 427 -30.63 26.58 -11.73
CA ASN A 427 -29.68 27.14 -10.79
C ASN A 427 -28.61 26.12 -10.40
N VAL A 428 -27.49 26.57 -9.85
CA VAL A 428 -26.42 25.75 -9.32
C VAL A 428 -26.20 26.16 -7.86
N LYS A 429 -26.27 25.18 -6.95
CA LYS A 429 -25.82 25.38 -5.58
C LYS A 429 -24.34 25.06 -5.51
N THR A 430 -23.60 25.88 -4.79
CA THR A 430 -22.15 25.74 -4.68
C THR A 430 -21.71 25.68 -3.23
N MET A 431 -20.64 24.96 -2.97
CA MET A 431 -19.93 24.97 -1.71
C MET A 431 -18.42 24.94 -2.01
N GLU A 432 -17.69 25.87 -1.42
CA GLU A 432 -16.24 25.96 -1.54
C GLU A 432 -15.61 25.73 -0.16
N SER A 433 -14.66 24.81 -0.12
CA SER A 433 -13.93 24.44 1.08
C SER A 433 -12.45 24.68 0.87
N LYS A 434 -11.83 25.41 1.78
CA LYS A 434 -10.40 25.69 1.78
C LYS A 434 -9.80 25.35 3.14
N VAL A 435 -8.66 24.63 3.15
CA VAL A 435 -7.89 24.36 4.35
C VAL A 435 -6.48 24.88 4.13
N SER A 436 -6.10 25.91 4.90
CA SER A 436 -4.74 26.47 4.89
C SER A 436 -3.96 25.91 6.06
N ILE A 437 -2.79 25.31 5.79
CA ILE A 437 -2.00 24.55 6.78
C ILE A 437 -0.64 25.23 6.91
N LEU A 438 -0.33 25.68 8.13
CA LEU A 438 0.95 26.30 8.49
C LEU A 438 1.66 25.43 9.53
N GLU A 439 2.89 25.05 9.24
CA GLU A 439 3.76 24.36 10.19
C GLU A 439 4.89 25.28 10.65
N LYS A 440 5.19 25.25 11.94
CA LYS A 440 6.34 25.92 12.53
C LYS A 440 6.90 25.11 13.69
N ASN A 441 8.08 24.54 13.51
CA ASN A 441 8.80 23.80 14.56
C ASN A 441 7.97 22.66 15.21
N GLY A 442 7.17 21.95 14.42
CA GLY A 442 6.31 20.86 14.89
C GLY A 442 4.92 21.31 15.37
N MET A 443 4.68 22.60 15.56
CA MET A 443 3.33 23.12 15.78
C MET A 443 2.62 23.32 14.44
N VAL A 444 1.33 23.04 14.39
CA VAL A 444 0.52 23.17 13.17
C VAL A 444 -0.73 23.98 13.43
N LYS A 445 -1.06 24.88 12.50
CA LYS A 445 -2.35 25.55 12.42
C LYS A 445 -3.05 25.12 11.14
N LEU A 446 -4.28 24.60 11.26
CA LEU A 446 -5.17 24.32 10.14
C LEU A 446 -6.31 25.35 10.19
N ILE A 447 -6.41 26.17 9.15
CA ILE A 447 -7.43 27.21 9.01
C ILE A 447 -8.45 26.69 7.98
N PHE A 448 -9.69 26.48 8.44
CA PHE A 448 -10.81 26.01 7.64
C PHE A 448 -11.69 27.18 7.24
N GLU A 449 -12.03 27.26 5.97
CA GLU A 449 -12.94 28.23 5.40
C GLU A 449 -13.94 27.48 4.49
N VAL A 450 -15.20 27.40 4.90
CA VAL A 450 -16.26 26.72 4.13
C VAL A 450 -17.37 27.73 3.84
N ASN A 451 -17.58 28.02 2.56
CA ASN A 451 -18.50 29.05 2.08
C ASN A 451 -19.40 28.51 0.96
N GLY A 452 -20.48 29.22 0.69
CA GLY A 452 -21.44 28.91 -0.38
C GLY A 452 -22.87 28.88 0.13
N LEU A 453 -23.55 27.75 0.00
CA LEU A 453 -24.90 27.61 0.53
C LEU A 453 -24.91 27.77 2.05
N GLU A 454 -25.73 28.70 2.57
CA GLU A 454 -25.85 28.91 4.02
C GLU A 454 -26.63 27.79 4.71
N GLY A 455 -26.30 27.55 5.97
CA GLY A 455 -26.98 26.54 6.80
C GLY A 455 -26.54 25.10 6.56
N VAL A 456 -25.44 24.88 5.85
CA VAL A 456 -24.87 23.54 5.65
C VAL A 456 -24.06 23.12 6.88
N GLU A 457 -24.37 21.97 7.43
CA GLU A 457 -23.65 21.37 8.53
C GLU A 457 -22.27 20.90 8.09
N VAL A 458 -21.21 21.33 8.80
CA VAL A 458 -19.81 20.98 8.54
C VAL A 458 -19.25 20.25 9.75
N THR A 459 -18.59 19.13 9.53
CA THR A 459 -17.96 18.32 10.56
C THR A 459 -16.48 18.10 10.24
N ILE A 460 -15.61 18.48 11.15
CA ILE A 460 -14.19 18.11 11.15
C ILE A 460 -14.03 16.91 12.08
N GLU A 461 -13.47 15.82 11.56
CA GLU A 461 -13.22 14.57 12.28
C GLU A 461 -11.73 14.38 12.51
N LEU A 462 -11.33 14.26 13.76
CA LEU A 462 -9.98 13.89 14.19
C LEU A 462 -10.01 12.43 14.67
N CYS A 463 -9.20 11.56 14.08
CA CYS A 463 -9.11 10.17 14.50
C CYS A 463 -7.75 9.90 15.14
N PHE A 464 -7.76 9.64 16.44
CA PHE A 464 -6.57 9.30 17.21
C PHE A 464 -6.38 7.78 17.32
N GLU A 465 -5.14 7.36 17.64
CA GLU A 465 -4.79 5.97 17.88
C GLU A 465 -5.61 5.37 19.05
N GLU A 466 -5.87 4.07 18.98
CA GLU A 466 -6.71 3.35 19.98
C GLU A 466 -6.08 3.33 21.38
N ALA A 467 -4.75 3.19 21.44
CA ALA A 467 -4.01 2.93 22.68
C ALA A 467 -3.88 4.14 23.61
N GLY A 468 -4.24 5.35 23.16
CA GLY A 468 -4.07 6.57 23.95
C GLY A 468 -5.30 6.96 24.76
N LYS A 469 -5.14 8.00 25.60
CA LYS A 469 -6.19 8.58 26.43
C LYS A 469 -6.53 9.99 25.96
N LEU A 470 -7.82 10.25 25.73
CA LEU A 470 -8.36 11.58 25.44
C LEU A 470 -8.82 12.27 26.73
N SER A 471 -8.62 13.61 26.79
CA SER A 471 -9.15 14.47 27.84
C SER A 471 -9.64 15.80 27.25
N GLY A 472 -10.51 16.52 27.97
CA GLY A 472 -11.10 17.78 27.50
C GLY A 472 -12.22 17.61 26.47
N ILE A 473 -12.76 16.39 26.32
CA ILE A 473 -13.76 16.02 25.32
C ILE A 473 -15.05 15.54 26.00
N THR A 474 -16.15 15.50 25.25
CA THR A 474 -17.46 15.02 25.73
C THR A 474 -17.89 13.81 24.91
N PRO A 475 -18.34 12.70 25.50
CA PRO A 475 -18.86 11.54 24.77
C PRO A 475 -20.01 11.93 23.85
N SER A 476 -20.05 11.28 22.68
CA SER A 476 -21.14 11.41 21.71
C SER A 476 -22.13 10.24 21.85
N SER A 477 -23.39 10.46 21.50
CA SER A 477 -24.42 9.42 21.42
C SER A 477 -24.24 8.46 20.21
N ILE A 478 -23.29 8.73 19.33
CA ILE A 478 -23.08 7.97 18.08
C ILE A 478 -22.52 6.56 18.34
N GLY A 479 -21.82 6.36 19.43
CA GLY A 479 -21.23 5.07 19.85
C GLY A 479 -19.96 5.24 20.66
N GLU A 480 -19.38 4.11 21.08
CA GLU A 480 -18.09 4.09 21.79
C GLU A 480 -16.98 4.75 20.95
N ASP A 481 -15.99 5.33 21.63
CA ASP A 481 -14.84 6.01 21.03
C ASP A 481 -15.20 7.19 20.08
N ASN A 482 -16.39 7.78 20.25
CA ASN A 482 -16.83 8.97 19.55
C ASN A 482 -17.11 10.11 20.54
N TYR A 483 -16.54 11.27 20.29
CA TYR A 483 -16.52 12.40 21.20
C TYR A 483 -16.70 13.73 20.44
N PHE A 484 -17.17 14.76 21.17
CA PHE A 484 -17.15 16.14 20.70
C PHE A 484 -16.14 16.97 21.49
N LEU A 485 -15.47 17.90 20.82
CA LEU A 485 -14.74 18.99 21.44
C LEU A 485 -15.59 20.27 21.38
N HIS A 486 -16.31 20.56 22.47
CA HIS A 486 -17.25 21.70 22.55
C HIS A 486 -16.57 23.06 22.65
N THR A 487 -15.62 23.17 23.58
CA THR A 487 -14.91 24.43 23.90
C THR A 487 -13.54 24.10 24.48
N GLY A 488 -12.64 25.07 24.49
CA GLY A 488 -11.30 24.87 25.06
C GLY A 488 -10.46 23.89 24.26
N ASN A 489 -9.46 23.31 24.86
CA ASN A 489 -8.52 22.41 24.22
C ASN A 489 -8.70 20.97 24.73
N GLY A 490 -8.54 20.02 23.81
CA GLY A 490 -8.40 18.62 24.12
C GLY A 490 -6.94 18.17 24.18
N THR A 491 -6.69 17.03 24.82
CA THR A 491 -5.39 16.37 24.82
C THR A 491 -5.53 14.91 24.48
N PHE A 492 -4.53 14.38 23.78
CA PHE A 492 -4.36 12.95 23.53
C PHE A 492 -2.99 12.50 24.03
N GLU A 493 -2.98 11.58 24.99
CA GLU A 493 -1.76 11.08 25.63
C GLU A 493 -1.51 9.62 25.27
N CYS A 494 -0.28 9.30 24.86
CA CYS A 494 0.14 7.93 24.60
C CYS A 494 1.63 7.75 24.88
N GLY A 495 1.97 6.79 25.75
CA GLY A 495 3.36 6.43 26.00
C GLY A 495 4.27 7.54 26.54
N GLY A 496 3.69 8.54 27.21
CA GLY A 496 4.38 9.71 27.76
C GLY A 496 4.46 10.91 26.82
N ASP A 497 3.99 10.79 25.59
CA ASP A 497 3.88 11.89 24.63
C ASP A 497 2.44 12.42 24.60
N THR A 498 2.28 13.73 24.36
CA THR A 498 0.99 14.41 24.37
C THR A 498 0.80 15.27 23.13
N ILE A 499 -0.36 15.15 22.50
CA ILE A 499 -0.85 16.09 21.48
C ILE A 499 -1.92 16.96 22.13
N HIS A 500 -1.72 18.27 22.10
CA HIS A 500 -2.76 19.26 22.43
C HIS A 500 -3.46 19.67 21.14
N PHE A 501 -4.78 19.79 21.17
CA PHE A 501 -5.58 20.16 20.00
C PHE A 501 -6.78 21.04 20.38
N GLY A 502 -7.12 21.98 19.51
CA GLY A 502 -8.24 22.90 19.74
C GLY A 502 -8.00 24.31 19.18
N PRO A 503 -8.84 25.29 19.59
CA PRO A 503 -9.97 25.19 20.52
C PRO A 503 -11.17 24.44 19.91
N GLY A 504 -12.07 23.92 20.76
CA GLY A 504 -13.30 23.27 20.31
C GLY A 504 -14.41 24.24 19.89
N THR A 505 -15.30 23.76 19.03
CA THR A 505 -16.62 24.35 18.74
C THR A 505 -17.61 23.24 18.40
N LYS A 506 -18.87 23.43 18.78
CA LYS A 506 -19.96 22.51 18.48
C LYS A 506 -21.26 23.26 18.22
N GLU A 507 -21.66 23.35 16.98
CA GLU A 507 -22.90 24.00 16.57
C GLU A 507 -24.01 22.98 16.25
N HIS A 508 -23.65 21.73 15.96
CA HIS A 508 -24.61 20.63 15.74
C HIS A 508 -24.03 19.28 16.19
N GLU A 509 -24.88 18.27 16.28
CA GLU A 509 -24.50 16.89 16.62
C GLU A 509 -24.59 15.93 15.44
N GLN A 510 -25.00 16.40 14.28
CA GLN A 510 -25.08 15.57 13.09
C GLN A 510 -23.69 15.38 12.51
N ILE A 511 -23.29 14.12 12.41
CA ILE A 511 -22.11 13.73 11.67
C ILE A 511 -22.58 13.31 10.30
N GLY A 512 -22.04 13.95 9.27
CA GLY A 512 -22.51 13.83 7.91
C GLY A 512 -22.77 12.38 7.51
N ARG A 513 -23.90 12.13 6.88
CA ARG A 513 -24.20 10.82 6.31
C ARG A 513 -23.24 10.56 5.16
N LEU A 514 -22.52 9.46 5.26
CA LEU A 514 -21.46 9.07 4.32
C LEU A 514 -21.98 8.05 3.30
N ASP A 515 -23.28 8.08 3.00
CA ASP A 515 -23.94 7.11 2.12
C ASP A 515 -23.31 7.09 0.72
N GLY A 516 -22.89 8.25 0.22
CA GLY A 516 -22.17 8.36 -1.05
C GLY A 516 -20.78 7.68 -1.06
N GLU A 517 -20.22 7.40 0.09
CA GLU A 517 -18.93 6.71 0.24
C GLU A 517 -19.07 5.18 0.41
N GLN A 518 -20.28 4.68 0.64
CA GLN A 518 -20.52 3.28 0.98
C GLN A 518 -20.39 2.30 -0.18
N TYR A 519 -20.51 2.75 -1.42
CA TYR A 519 -20.35 1.84 -2.56
C TYR A 519 -18.91 1.34 -2.75
N SER A 520 -17.94 1.92 -2.07
CA SER A 520 -16.57 1.41 -2.04
C SER A 520 -16.34 0.32 -0.98
N VAL A 521 -17.40 -0.24 -0.41
CA VAL A 521 -17.41 -1.23 0.68
C VAL A 521 -16.71 -2.55 0.32
N HIS A 522 -16.47 -2.83 -0.95
CA HIS A 522 -15.77 -4.03 -1.39
C HIS A 522 -14.46 -4.27 -0.62
N PHE A 523 -13.77 -3.22 -0.21
CA PHE A 523 -12.55 -3.28 0.62
C PHE A 523 -12.75 -2.81 2.06
N GLY A 524 -13.98 -2.78 2.54
CA GLY A 524 -14.36 -2.34 3.89
C GLY A 524 -14.89 -0.91 3.93
N THR A 525 -15.35 -0.50 5.10
CA THR A 525 -15.90 0.84 5.32
C THR A 525 -14.77 1.88 5.32
N LEU A 526 -15.09 3.13 4.97
CA LEU A 526 -14.19 4.27 5.15
C LEU A 526 -14.02 4.64 6.63
N ARG A 527 -14.79 4.04 7.53
CA ARG A 527 -14.57 4.18 8.96
C ARG A 527 -13.29 3.45 9.36
N THR A 528 -12.41 4.19 9.99
CA THR A 528 -11.17 3.67 10.55
C THR A 528 -11.35 3.38 12.03
N LYS A 529 -10.56 2.44 12.56
CA LYS A 529 -10.50 2.20 13.99
C LYS A 529 -9.76 3.35 14.68
N GLY A 530 -10.18 3.73 15.88
CA GLY A 530 -9.55 4.78 16.67
C GLY A 530 -10.56 5.55 17.50
N LYS A 531 -10.07 6.58 18.21
CA LYS A 531 -10.89 7.50 18.99
C LYS A 531 -11.21 8.73 18.16
N HIS A 532 -12.47 8.95 17.87
CA HIS A 532 -12.93 10.00 16.97
C HIS A 532 -13.39 11.22 17.78
N VAL A 533 -12.84 12.39 17.47
CA VAL A 533 -13.23 13.66 18.06
C VAL A 533 -13.79 14.55 16.94
N TYR A 534 -15.01 15.04 17.15
CA TYR A 534 -15.72 15.88 16.19
C TYR A 534 -15.75 17.33 16.63
N ILE A 535 -15.52 18.22 15.66
CA ILE A 535 -15.64 19.67 15.76
C ILE A 535 -16.64 20.06 14.68
N THR A 536 -17.70 20.80 15.04
CA THR A 536 -18.83 21.05 14.14
C THR A 536 -19.19 22.52 14.05
N GLY A 537 -19.61 22.93 12.83
CA GLY A 537 -20.07 24.27 12.54
C GLY A 537 -21.07 24.30 11.39
N ILE A 538 -21.59 25.47 11.10
CA ILE A 538 -22.59 25.70 10.04
C ILE A 538 -22.07 26.77 9.09
N THR A 539 -22.28 26.59 7.77
CA THR A 539 -21.82 27.57 6.76
C THR A 539 -22.57 28.91 6.83
N PRO A 540 -21.88 30.04 6.66
CA PRO A 540 -20.45 30.18 6.39
C PRO A 540 -19.62 29.82 7.63
N PHE A 541 -18.65 28.91 7.47
CA PHE A 541 -17.89 28.35 8.59
C PHE A 541 -16.40 28.72 8.48
N GLY A 542 -15.92 29.44 9.48
CA GLY A 542 -14.50 29.78 9.61
C GLY A 542 -13.97 29.26 10.94
N TYR A 543 -12.90 28.41 10.91
CA TYR A 543 -12.38 27.78 12.11
C TYR A 543 -10.87 27.56 12.03
N THR A 544 -10.19 27.68 13.17
CA THR A 544 -8.74 27.40 13.25
C THR A 544 -8.47 26.33 14.29
N LEU A 545 -7.93 25.20 13.85
CA LEU A 545 -7.42 24.13 14.71
C LEU A 545 -5.91 24.30 14.90
N THR A 546 -5.46 24.27 16.14
CA THR A 546 -4.03 24.21 16.48
C THR A 546 -3.68 22.83 17.02
N LEU A 547 -2.53 22.29 16.60
CA LEU A 547 -1.92 21.05 17.09
C LEU A 547 -0.51 21.33 17.60
N GLU A 548 -0.18 20.81 18.80
CA GLU A 548 1.14 20.99 19.42
C GLU A 548 1.54 19.82 20.33
#